data_1aaa1f8866d9ffdf18cacb90c4a781f1
#
_entry.id   1aaa1f8866d9ffdf18cacb90c4a781f1
#
_cell.length_a   1.000
_cell.length_b   1.000
_cell.length_c   1.000
_cell.angle_alpha   90.00
_cell.angle_beta   90.00
_cell.angle_gamma   90.00
#
_symmetry.space_group_name_H-M   'P 1'
#
loop_
_entity.id
_entity.type
_entity.pdbx_description
1 polymer ?
#
loop_
_entity_poly.entity_id
_entity_poly.type
_entity_poly.pdbx_seq_one_letter_code
_entity_poly.pdbx_strand_id
1 'polypeptide(L)'
;MFRFGEPACLYLLAILPLLAVFYVYTNYRLRKRMRKYGDLALLRQLMPDVSAHRVHLKFGLMFTAIALIIFVLARPQFGSKMETVKRSGIETVIALDISNSMLAEDVQPNRLEKSKRLVSKLMDSFTNDKVGMIVFAGQAFTQLPITSDYISAKMFLDAIDPSLIVSQGTDIGGAINLATKSFTPKEEVGRAVIIITDGENHEGGAEEAARAAAEKGMQVFVLGVGSPEGAPIPAATGRSNDFRKDKEGNVIVTRLNEQMCRQIAQAGKGMYIRVDNSNSAQRILQAEIDKLAKADVETTVFTEFDEQFVVVAWIALIVLVLEVLVLERKNPLFKNVRIFGK
;
A
#
# COMPACT_ATOMS: atom_id res chain seq x y z
N MET A 1 11.48 -19.35 2.65
CA MET A 1 10.91 -20.24 3.69
C MET A 1 9.89 -21.15 3.01
N PHE A 2 9.81 -22.43 3.33
CA PHE A 2 8.83 -23.37 2.74
C PHE A 2 7.64 -23.53 3.67
N ARG A 3 6.42 -23.45 3.13
CA ARG A 3 5.19 -23.74 3.86
C ARG A 3 4.11 -24.32 2.93
N PHE A 4 3.09 -24.93 3.52
CA PHE A 4 1.88 -25.31 2.79
C PHE A 4 0.79 -24.25 3.03
N GLY A 5 0.09 -23.85 1.96
CA GLY A 5 -1.04 -22.93 2.06
C GLY A 5 -2.22 -23.56 2.81
N GLU A 6 -2.48 -24.84 2.53
CA GLU A 6 -3.58 -25.61 3.14
C GLU A 6 -3.05 -26.91 3.77
N PRO A 7 -2.42 -26.85 4.94
CA PRO A 7 -1.81 -28.04 5.58
C PRO A 7 -2.83 -29.11 5.97
N ALA A 8 -4.11 -28.74 6.14
CA ALA A 8 -5.19 -29.67 6.41
C ALA A 8 -5.36 -30.74 5.30
N CYS A 9 -5.06 -30.37 4.05
CA CYS A 9 -5.16 -31.32 2.92
C CYS A 9 -4.14 -32.47 3.03
N LEU A 10 -3.05 -32.31 3.79
CA LEU A 10 -2.08 -33.39 4.02
C LEU A 10 -2.68 -34.57 4.80
N TYR A 11 -3.72 -34.35 5.60
CA TYR A 11 -4.42 -35.47 6.27
C TYR A 11 -5.06 -36.45 5.29
N LEU A 12 -5.36 -36.02 4.04
CA LEU A 12 -5.83 -36.92 2.97
C LEU A 12 -4.79 -37.98 2.57
N LEU A 13 -3.50 -37.78 2.90
CA LEU A 13 -2.49 -38.82 2.71
C LEU A 13 -2.80 -40.11 3.50
N ALA A 14 -3.60 -40.04 4.56
CA ALA A 14 -4.06 -41.22 5.28
C ALA A 14 -4.95 -42.16 4.42
N ILE A 15 -5.48 -41.70 3.30
CA ILE A 15 -6.22 -42.51 2.34
C ILE A 15 -5.29 -43.47 1.62
N LEU A 16 -4.01 -43.10 1.40
CA LEU A 16 -3.06 -43.90 0.65
C LEU A 16 -2.80 -45.28 1.28
N PRO A 17 -2.46 -45.40 2.58
CA PRO A 17 -2.27 -46.72 3.20
C PRO A 17 -3.57 -47.53 3.19
N LEU A 18 -4.73 -46.90 3.32
CA LEU A 18 -6.04 -47.58 3.24
C LEU A 18 -6.24 -48.21 1.83
N LEU A 19 -5.94 -47.43 0.77
CA LEU A 19 -5.99 -47.93 -0.61
C LEU A 19 -4.96 -49.08 -0.84
N ALA A 20 -3.77 -48.99 -0.28
CA ALA A 20 -2.77 -50.04 -0.37
C ALA A 20 -3.24 -51.32 0.31
N VAL A 21 -3.78 -51.24 1.50
CA VAL A 21 -4.35 -52.41 2.22
C VAL A 21 -5.52 -52.99 1.44
N PHE A 22 -6.41 -52.17 0.93
CA PHE A 22 -7.51 -52.62 0.09
C PHE A 22 -7.07 -53.34 -1.16
N TYR A 23 -6.05 -52.81 -1.83
CA TYR A 23 -5.44 -53.42 -3.00
C TYR A 23 -4.82 -54.80 -2.69
N VAL A 24 -4.06 -54.92 -1.60
CA VAL A 24 -3.49 -56.22 -1.16
C VAL A 24 -4.59 -57.20 -0.82
N TYR A 25 -5.63 -56.74 -0.10
CA TYR A 25 -6.77 -57.60 0.27
C TYR A 25 -7.55 -58.09 -0.95
N THR A 26 -7.82 -57.25 -1.95
CA THR A 26 -8.52 -57.63 -3.18
C THR A 26 -7.68 -58.63 -4.00
N ASN A 27 -6.38 -58.41 -4.13
CA ASN A 27 -5.47 -59.34 -4.80
C ASN A 27 -5.41 -60.68 -4.07
N TYR A 28 -5.36 -60.69 -2.73
CA TYR A 28 -5.38 -61.91 -1.93
C TYR A 28 -6.70 -62.69 -2.15
N ARG A 29 -7.84 -62.01 -2.11
CA ARG A 29 -9.16 -62.63 -2.37
C ARG A 29 -9.27 -63.16 -3.78
N LEU A 30 -8.76 -62.41 -4.77
CA LEU A 30 -8.77 -62.85 -6.17
C LEU A 30 -7.95 -64.10 -6.36
N ARG A 31 -6.70 -64.16 -5.82
CA ARG A 31 -5.84 -65.35 -5.85
C ARG A 31 -6.49 -66.52 -5.14
N LYS A 32 -7.14 -66.31 -3.98
CA LYS A 32 -7.86 -67.37 -3.25
C LYS A 32 -9.06 -67.94 -4.06
N ARG A 33 -9.76 -67.06 -4.78
CA ARG A 33 -10.88 -67.47 -5.68
C ARG A 33 -10.32 -68.28 -6.88
N MET A 34 -9.27 -67.79 -7.54
CA MET A 34 -8.68 -68.48 -8.68
C MET A 34 -8.18 -69.88 -8.31
N ARG A 35 -7.59 -70.05 -7.13
CA ARG A 35 -7.18 -71.41 -6.64
C ARG A 35 -8.33 -72.42 -6.46
N LYS A 36 -9.59 -71.94 -6.36
CA LYS A 36 -10.77 -72.81 -6.31
C LYS A 36 -11.20 -73.32 -7.68
N TYR A 37 -10.75 -72.66 -8.78
CA TYR A 37 -11.08 -73.08 -10.15
C TYR A 37 -10.03 -74.00 -10.78
N GLY A 38 -8.85 -74.11 -10.20
CA GLY A 38 -7.78 -74.97 -10.70
C GLY A 38 -6.39 -74.48 -10.38
N ASP A 39 -5.41 -75.15 -10.99
CA ASP A 39 -4.01 -74.75 -10.84
C ASP A 39 -3.74 -73.38 -11.49
N LEU A 40 -3.14 -72.49 -10.74
CA LEU A 40 -2.79 -71.13 -11.18
C LEU A 40 -1.86 -71.12 -12.39
N ALA A 41 -1.04 -72.14 -12.58
CA ALA A 41 -0.15 -72.24 -13.73
C ALA A 41 -0.92 -72.49 -15.01
N LEU A 42 -1.91 -73.41 -14.98
CA LEU A 42 -2.80 -73.70 -16.10
C LEU A 42 -3.74 -72.54 -16.43
N LEU A 43 -4.31 -71.87 -15.41
CA LEU A 43 -5.16 -70.69 -15.60
C LEU A 43 -4.38 -69.53 -16.26
N ARG A 44 -3.10 -69.35 -15.98
CA ARG A 44 -2.27 -68.34 -16.64
C ARG A 44 -2.01 -68.63 -18.12
N GLN A 45 -1.94 -69.88 -18.51
CA GLN A 45 -1.80 -70.30 -19.93
C GLN A 45 -3.09 -70.02 -20.72
N LEU A 46 -4.26 -70.10 -20.05
CA LEU A 46 -5.54 -69.80 -20.65
C LEU A 46 -5.85 -68.30 -20.79
N MET A 47 -5.03 -67.46 -20.13
CA MET A 47 -5.21 -65.97 -20.17
C MET A 47 -3.91 -65.30 -20.64
N PRO A 48 -3.45 -65.52 -21.91
CA PRO A 48 -2.16 -65.02 -22.42
C PRO A 48 -2.09 -63.49 -22.51
N ASP A 49 -3.22 -62.82 -22.58
CA ASP A 49 -3.28 -61.36 -22.73
C ASP A 49 -3.26 -60.60 -21.40
N VAL A 50 -3.39 -61.26 -20.26
CA VAL A 50 -3.32 -60.66 -18.93
C VAL A 50 -1.90 -60.61 -18.41
N SER A 51 -1.39 -59.39 -18.14
CA SER A 51 -0.04 -59.21 -17.57
C SER A 51 -0.17 -58.80 -16.11
N ALA A 52 0.33 -59.62 -15.20
CA ALA A 52 0.34 -59.34 -13.77
C ALA A 52 1.15 -58.07 -13.46
N HIS A 53 2.23 -57.80 -14.18
CA HIS A 53 3.08 -56.63 -13.98
C HIS A 53 2.36 -55.32 -14.34
N ARG A 54 1.55 -55.32 -15.39
CA ARG A 54 0.80 -54.10 -15.82
C ARG A 54 -0.26 -53.69 -14.81
N VAL A 55 -0.93 -54.63 -14.18
CA VAL A 55 -1.90 -54.36 -13.13
C VAL A 55 -1.24 -53.67 -11.92
N HIS A 56 -0.06 -54.18 -11.51
CA HIS A 56 0.71 -53.58 -10.42
C HIS A 56 1.26 -52.22 -10.80
N LEU A 57 1.75 -52.05 -12.05
CA LEU A 57 2.24 -50.76 -12.55
C LEU A 57 1.11 -49.71 -12.60
N LYS A 58 -0.06 -50.11 -13.13
CA LYS A 58 -1.21 -49.26 -13.21
C LYS A 58 -1.68 -48.76 -11.83
N PHE A 59 -1.73 -49.71 -10.86
CA PHE A 59 -2.04 -49.35 -9.48
C PHE A 59 -0.98 -48.37 -8.89
N GLY A 60 0.30 -48.61 -9.15
CA GLY A 60 1.38 -47.73 -8.72
C GLY A 60 1.29 -46.34 -9.30
N LEU A 61 0.96 -46.21 -10.60
CA LEU A 61 0.74 -44.90 -11.25
C LEU A 61 -0.46 -44.21 -10.67
N MET A 62 -1.60 -44.87 -10.48
CA MET A 62 -2.80 -44.30 -9.85
C MET A 62 -2.49 -43.84 -8.42
N PHE A 63 -1.79 -44.65 -7.64
CA PHE A 63 -1.40 -44.32 -6.27
C PHE A 63 -0.51 -43.09 -6.21
N THR A 64 0.48 -42.97 -7.12
CA THR A 64 1.35 -41.81 -7.25
C THR A 64 0.57 -40.56 -7.69
N ALA A 65 -0.36 -40.73 -8.64
CA ALA A 65 -1.19 -39.63 -9.10
C ALA A 65 -2.05 -39.05 -7.95
N ILE A 66 -2.67 -39.93 -7.15
CA ILE A 66 -3.46 -39.49 -5.98
C ILE A 66 -2.56 -38.74 -4.97
N ALA A 67 -1.36 -39.26 -4.68
CA ALA A 67 -0.42 -38.60 -3.79
C ALA A 67 -0.04 -37.19 -4.29
N LEU A 68 0.27 -37.07 -5.60
CA LEU A 68 0.59 -35.79 -6.21
C LEU A 68 -0.60 -34.82 -6.19
N ILE A 69 -1.81 -35.29 -6.43
CA ILE A 69 -3.03 -34.45 -6.35
C ILE A 69 -3.22 -33.91 -4.92
N ILE A 70 -3.01 -34.74 -3.89
CA ILE A 70 -3.08 -34.30 -2.50
C ILE A 70 -2.02 -33.24 -2.22
N PHE A 71 -0.82 -33.39 -2.78
CA PHE A 71 0.25 -32.38 -2.67
C PHE A 71 -0.13 -31.07 -3.38
N VAL A 72 -0.77 -31.12 -4.55
CA VAL A 72 -1.29 -29.94 -5.25
C VAL A 72 -2.33 -29.22 -4.40
N LEU A 73 -3.26 -29.97 -3.79
CA LEU A 73 -4.29 -29.41 -2.91
C LEU A 73 -3.72 -28.75 -1.64
N ALA A 74 -2.57 -29.25 -1.15
CA ALA A 74 -1.88 -28.67 -0.01
C ALA A 74 -1.19 -27.33 -0.34
N ARG A 75 -1.14 -26.91 -1.64
CA ARG A 75 -0.57 -25.64 -2.13
C ARG A 75 0.83 -25.39 -1.59
N PRO A 76 1.87 -26.13 -2.06
CA PRO A 76 3.24 -25.88 -1.65
C PRO A 76 3.69 -24.48 -2.07
N GLN A 77 4.22 -23.70 -1.12
CA GLN A 77 4.63 -22.31 -1.31
C GLN A 77 6.11 -22.17 -0.96
N PHE A 78 6.89 -21.53 -1.85
CA PHE A 78 8.29 -21.27 -1.66
C PHE A 78 8.60 -19.78 -1.72
N GLY A 79 9.40 -19.29 -0.77
CA GLY A 79 9.96 -17.95 -0.78
C GLY A 79 8.90 -16.85 -0.53
N SER A 80 9.33 -15.62 -0.69
CA SER A 80 8.48 -14.45 -0.80
C SER A 80 8.73 -13.84 -2.18
N LYS A 81 7.70 -13.65 -2.96
CA LYS A 81 7.79 -12.92 -4.22
C LYS A 81 7.84 -11.44 -3.89
N MET A 82 8.93 -10.78 -4.25
CA MET A 82 8.98 -9.32 -4.25
C MET A 82 8.32 -8.85 -5.55
N GLU A 83 7.18 -8.24 -5.43
CA GLU A 83 6.53 -7.60 -6.57
C GLU A 83 6.76 -6.11 -6.48
N THR A 84 7.45 -5.55 -7.44
CA THR A 84 7.65 -4.12 -7.56
C THR A 84 6.38 -3.52 -8.16
N VAL A 85 5.53 -2.96 -7.30
CA VAL A 85 4.34 -2.23 -7.75
C VAL A 85 4.78 -0.80 -8.08
N LYS A 86 4.70 -0.43 -9.35
CA LYS A 86 4.88 0.95 -9.78
C LYS A 86 3.64 1.75 -9.37
N ARG A 87 3.83 2.68 -8.43
CA ARG A 87 2.81 3.65 -8.03
C ARG A 87 3.26 5.02 -8.46
N SER A 88 2.41 5.74 -9.19
CA SER A 88 2.66 7.14 -9.50
C SER A 88 2.07 8.01 -8.38
N GLY A 89 2.85 8.94 -7.86
CA GLY A 89 2.43 9.85 -6.81
C GLY A 89 3.39 11.03 -6.70
N ILE A 90 3.00 12.04 -5.92
CA ILE A 90 3.82 13.21 -5.61
C ILE A 90 4.21 13.22 -4.13
N GLU A 91 5.22 14.01 -3.80
CA GLU A 91 5.56 14.34 -2.43
C GLU A 91 5.03 15.73 -2.10
N THR A 92 4.22 15.82 -1.05
CA THR A 92 3.61 17.07 -0.59
C THR A 92 4.06 17.36 0.84
N VAL A 93 4.61 18.55 1.09
CA VAL A 93 4.89 19.02 2.44
C VAL A 93 3.93 20.16 2.77
N ILE A 94 3.14 19.98 3.82
CA ILE A 94 2.17 20.96 4.31
C ILE A 94 2.82 21.73 5.46
N ALA A 95 3.02 23.03 5.27
CA ALA A 95 3.48 23.95 6.30
C ALA A 95 2.28 24.70 6.88
N LEU A 96 1.92 24.40 8.12
CA LEU A 96 0.77 24.96 8.82
C LEU A 96 1.22 26.03 9.81
N ASP A 97 0.72 27.24 9.62
CA ASP A 97 0.89 28.33 10.56
C ASP A 97 0.09 28.06 11.85
N ILE A 98 0.76 28.09 12.98
CA ILE A 98 0.15 27.94 14.31
C ILE A 98 0.40 29.16 15.21
N SER A 99 0.69 30.29 14.61
CA SER A 99 0.80 31.56 15.32
C SER A 99 -0.51 31.96 15.98
N ASN A 100 -0.44 32.87 16.94
CA ASN A 100 -1.62 33.31 17.67
C ASN A 100 -2.69 33.97 16.79
N SER A 101 -2.32 34.55 15.67
CA SER A 101 -3.25 35.13 14.70
C SER A 101 -4.19 34.12 14.08
N MET A 102 -3.75 32.84 14.01
CA MET A 102 -4.55 31.73 13.53
C MET A 102 -5.70 31.31 14.48
N LEU A 103 -5.76 31.87 15.67
CA LEU A 103 -6.90 31.70 16.59
C LEU A 103 -8.06 32.68 16.29
N ALA A 104 -7.90 33.64 15.37
CA ALA A 104 -8.96 34.56 14.98
C ALA A 104 -10.18 33.83 14.38
N GLU A 105 -11.39 34.32 14.67
CA GLU A 105 -12.68 33.66 14.37
C GLU A 105 -13.42 34.26 13.17
N ASP A 106 -12.73 34.98 12.30
CA ASP A 106 -13.29 35.48 11.04
C ASP A 106 -13.61 34.35 10.02
N VAL A 107 -13.03 33.19 10.22
CA VAL A 107 -13.36 31.93 9.53
C VAL A 107 -13.76 30.90 10.58
N GLN A 108 -14.91 30.24 10.42
CA GLN A 108 -15.43 29.36 11.47
C GLN A 108 -14.83 27.94 11.43
N PRO A 109 -14.49 27.37 12.59
CA PRO A 109 -14.65 27.90 13.96
C PRO A 109 -13.57 28.94 14.33
N ASN A 110 -12.36 28.79 13.84
CA ASN A 110 -11.24 29.71 13.79
C ASN A 110 -10.34 29.36 12.61
N ARG A 111 -9.35 30.18 12.28
CA ARG A 111 -8.46 29.97 11.14
C ARG A 111 -7.71 28.64 11.24
N LEU A 112 -7.16 28.30 12.40
CA LEU A 112 -6.39 27.07 12.62
C LEU A 112 -7.25 25.80 12.44
N GLU A 113 -8.39 25.74 13.11
CA GLU A 113 -9.28 24.58 13.01
C GLU A 113 -9.87 24.43 11.59
N LYS A 114 -10.14 25.54 10.90
CA LYS A 114 -10.53 25.49 9.49
C LYS A 114 -9.41 24.93 8.61
N SER A 115 -8.16 25.34 8.87
CA SER A 115 -6.98 24.85 8.17
C SER A 115 -6.78 23.34 8.41
N LYS A 116 -6.87 22.88 9.65
CA LYS A 116 -6.80 21.44 10.00
C LYS A 116 -7.87 20.62 9.25
N ARG A 117 -9.11 21.09 9.23
CA ARG A 117 -10.20 20.43 8.48
C ARG A 117 -9.94 20.39 6.98
N LEU A 118 -9.36 21.46 6.41
CA LEU A 118 -9.01 21.51 4.99
C LEU A 118 -7.90 20.49 4.68
N VAL A 119 -6.85 20.45 5.48
CA VAL A 119 -5.73 19.50 5.35
C VAL A 119 -6.21 18.05 5.49
N SER A 120 -7.07 17.77 6.49
CA SER A 120 -7.64 16.42 6.66
C SER A 120 -8.42 15.96 5.42
N LYS A 121 -9.27 16.86 4.85
CA LYS A 121 -10.01 16.56 3.62
C LYS A 121 -9.11 16.42 2.39
N LEU A 122 -8.00 17.17 2.32
CA LEU A 122 -7.02 17.04 1.26
C LEU A 122 -6.34 15.67 1.33
N MET A 123 -5.96 15.21 2.53
CA MET A 123 -5.40 13.86 2.72
C MET A 123 -6.38 12.75 2.33
N ASP A 124 -7.69 12.95 2.47
CA ASP A 124 -8.71 12.00 2.02
C ASP A 124 -8.71 11.78 0.50
N SER A 125 -8.25 12.78 -0.26
CA SER A 125 -8.16 12.71 -1.72
C SER A 125 -6.84 12.12 -2.23
N PHE A 126 -5.85 11.96 -1.37
CA PHE A 126 -4.57 11.35 -1.73
C PHE A 126 -4.70 9.84 -1.92
N THR A 127 -4.15 9.33 -3.02
CA THR A 127 -4.24 7.89 -3.32
C THR A 127 -2.88 7.19 -3.19
N ASN A 128 -1.85 7.78 -3.78
CA ASN A 128 -0.49 7.24 -3.79
C ASN A 128 0.55 8.31 -3.43
N ASP A 129 0.10 9.48 -3.02
CA ASP A 129 0.94 10.61 -2.68
C ASP A 129 1.56 10.41 -1.30
N LYS A 130 2.70 11.05 -1.06
CA LYS A 130 3.29 11.10 0.26
C LYS A 130 3.07 12.47 0.86
N VAL A 131 2.83 12.53 2.16
CA VAL A 131 2.59 13.76 2.90
C VAL A 131 3.58 13.90 4.04
N GLY A 132 4.18 15.09 4.15
CA GLY A 132 4.93 15.54 5.33
C GLY A 132 4.23 16.76 5.93
N MET A 133 4.47 17.03 7.21
CA MET A 133 3.87 18.16 7.90
C MET A 133 4.88 18.94 8.69
N ILE A 134 4.85 20.23 8.52
CA ILE A 134 5.63 21.24 9.25
C ILE A 134 4.67 22.16 9.95
N VAL A 135 4.94 22.50 11.19
CA VAL A 135 4.25 23.58 11.92
C VAL A 135 5.22 24.73 12.09
N PHE A 136 4.71 25.95 11.98
CA PHE A 136 5.54 27.12 12.15
C PHE A 136 4.80 28.27 12.82
N ALA A 137 5.56 29.09 13.53
CA ALA A 137 5.20 30.40 14.05
C ALA A 137 6.48 31.26 13.96
N GLY A 138 7.06 31.76 15.05
CA GLY A 138 8.39 32.38 15.04
C GLY A 138 9.55 31.44 14.67
N GLN A 139 9.32 30.16 14.63
CA GLN A 139 10.24 29.12 14.19
C GLN A 139 9.47 28.00 13.50
N ALA A 140 10.14 27.20 12.64
CA ALA A 140 9.55 26.09 11.94
C ALA A 140 10.07 24.74 12.45
N PHE A 141 9.17 23.76 12.63
CA PHE A 141 9.49 22.41 13.11
C PHE A 141 8.79 21.34 12.26
N THR A 142 9.48 20.23 12.04
CA THR A 142 8.89 19.07 11.39
C THR A 142 8.00 18.32 12.38
N GLN A 143 6.70 18.36 12.17
CA GLN A 143 5.69 17.63 12.95
C GLN A 143 5.57 16.18 12.48
N LEU A 144 5.65 15.95 11.17
CA LEU A 144 5.61 14.63 10.56
C LEU A 144 6.58 14.57 9.37
N PRO A 145 7.55 13.65 9.37
CA PRO A 145 8.33 13.35 8.17
C PRO A 145 7.45 12.82 7.02
N ILE A 146 7.97 12.91 5.80
CA ILE A 146 7.24 12.45 4.61
C ILE A 146 6.90 10.96 4.73
N THR A 147 5.61 10.65 4.67
CA THR A 147 5.05 9.30 4.80
C THR A 147 3.85 9.08 3.88
N SER A 148 3.53 7.82 3.61
CA SER A 148 2.27 7.39 2.97
C SER A 148 1.20 6.94 3.97
N ASP A 149 1.47 7.03 5.27
CA ASP A 149 0.52 6.69 6.33
C ASP A 149 -0.37 7.89 6.67
N TYR A 150 -1.50 7.99 5.99
CA TYR A 150 -2.46 9.08 6.20
C TYR A 150 -3.20 8.99 7.54
N ILE A 151 -3.28 7.79 8.14
CA ILE A 151 -3.93 7.62 9.45
C ILE A 151 -3.08 8.31 10.51
N SER A 152 -1.80 7.99 10.56
CA SER A 152 -0.84 8.67 11.44
C SER A 152 -0.78 10.16 11.14
N ALA A 153 -0.76 10.57 9.86
CA ALA A 153 -0.73 11.97 9.47
C ALA A 153 -1.92 12.77 10.03
N LYS A 154 -3.12 12.22 10.00
CA LYS A 154 -4.31 12.85 10.61
C LYS A 154 -4.23 12.89 12.13
N MET A 155 -3.71 11.87 12.79
CA MET A 155 -3.51 11.90 14.24
C MET A 155 -2.53 13.02 14.66
N PHE A 156 -1.43 13.19 13.92
CA PHE A 156 -0.50 14.29 14.17
C PHE A 156 -1.10 15.66 13.86
N LEU A 157 -1.94 15.77 12.81
CA LEU A 157 -2.66 16.99 12.49
C LEU A 157 -3.62 17.39 13.62
N ASP A 158 -4.40 16.46 14.15
CA ASP A 158 -5.35 16.71 15.23
C ASP A 158 -4.66 17.15 16.52
N ALA A 159 -3.46 16.63 16.79
CA ALA A 159 -2.65 17.00 17.95
C ALA A 159 -1.97 18.38 17.86
N ILE A 160 -2.08 19.07 16.71
CA ILE A 160 -1.49 20.41 16.56
C ILE A 160 -2.23 21.43 17.41
N ASP A 161 -1.48 22.15 18.22
CA ASP A 161 -1.95 23.23 19.07
C ASP A 161 -0.95 24.39 19.06
N PRO A 162 -1.38 25.66 19.14
CA PRO A 162 -0.48 26.83 19.16
C PRO A 162 0.59 26.80 20.28
N SER A 163 0.36 26.06 21.37
CA SER A 163 1.32 25.90 22.45
C SER A 163 2.56 25.08 22.10
N LEU A 164 2.57 24.38 20.97
CA LEU A 164 3.72 23.61 20.50
C LEU A 164 4.93 24.50 20.22
N ILE A 165 4.72 25.77 19.88
CA ILE A 165 5.78 26.73 19.59
C ILE A 165 5.72 27.89 20.58
N VAL A 166 6.74 28.00 21.42
CA VAL A 166 6.83 29.06 22.43
C VAL A 166 7.18 30.41 21.80
N SER A 167 8.03 30.42 20.76
CA SER A 167 8.42 31.65 20.05
C SER A 167 7.27 32.08 19.13
N GLN A 168 6.61 33.16 19.50
CA GLN A 168 5.55 33.75 18.68
C GLN A 168 6.14 34.62 17.57
N GLY A 169 5.43 34.80 16.49
CA GLY A 169 5.84 35.43 15.24
C GLY A 169 5.43 34.56 14.07
N THR A 170 5.91 34.88 12.87
CA THR A 170 5.59 34.09 11.67
C THR A 170 6.80 34.10 10.75
N ASP A 171 7.52 32.96 10.69
CA ASP A 171 8.67 32.72 9.84
C ASP A 171 8.28 31.81 8.66
N ILE A 172 7.65 32.38 7.64
CA ILE A 172 7.26 31.67 6.41
C ILE A 172 8.52 31.22 5.64
N GLY A 173 9.56 32.05 5.61
CA GLY A 173 10.81 31.73 4.91
C GLY A 173 11.51 30.50 5.50
N GLY A 174 11.59 30.42 6.82
CA GLY A 174 12.11 29.28 7.55
C GLY A 174 11.30 28.00 7.29
N ALA A 175 9.97 28.12 7.25
CA ALA A 175 9.07 27.00 6.95
C ALA A 175 9.29 26.45 5.52
N ILE A 176 9.44 27.31 4.50
CA ILE A 176 9.73 26.91 3.12
C ILE A 176 11.12 26.24 3.04
N ASN A 177 12.11 26.81 3.68
CA ASN A 177 13.46 26.26 3.71
C ASN A 177 13.51 24.88 4.38
N LEU A 178 12.76 24.69 5.46
CA LEU A 178 12.63 23.39 6.14
C LEU A 178 11.90 22.38 5.25
N ALA A 179 10.80 22.81 4.60
CA ALA A 179 10.06 21.98 3.64
C ALA A 179 10.97 21.50 2.50
N THR A 180 11.75 22.40 1.92
CA THR A 180 12.69 22.10 0.84
C THR A 180 13.71 21.02 1.24
N LYS A 181 14.14 20.99 2.50
CA LYS A 181 15.08 19.99 3.03
C LYS A 181 14.44 18.66 3.40
N SER A 182 13.12 18.64 3.53
CA SER A 182 12.38 17.45 3.98
C SER A 182 12.03 16.47 2.85
N PHE A 183 12.13 16.91 1.58
CA PHE A 183 11.85 16.06 0.42
C PHE A 183 12.93 14.99 0.22
N THR A 184 12.52 13.85 -0.37
CA THR A 184 13.46 12.79 -0.72
C THR A 184 14.41 13.23 -1.85
N PRO A 185 15.64 12.69 -1.93
CA PRO A 185 16.61 13.10 -2.97
C PRO A 185 16.23 12.71 -4.41
N LYS A 186 15.12 11.97 -4.63
CA LYS A 186 14.71 11.52 -5.97
C LYS A 186 14.17 12.68 -6.80
N GLU A 187 14.87 13.07 -7.88
CA GLU A 187 14.53 14.22 -8.71
C GLU A 187 13.28 14.05 -9.61
N GLU A 188 12.84 12.82 -9.85
CA GLU A 188 11.76 12.50 -10.80
C GLU A 188 10.35 12.59 -10.21
N VAL A 189 10.21 12.86 -8.92
CA VAL A 189 8.92 12.93 -8.22
C VAL A 189 8.42 14.37 -8.17
N GLY A 190 7.17 14.61 -8.55
CA GLY A 190 6.52 15.91 -8.39
C GLY A 190 6.53 16.33 -6.91
N ARG A 191 6.91 17.59 -6.62
CA ARG A 191 7.05 18.12 -5.26
C ARG A 191 6.22 19.36 -5.07
N ALA A 192 5.38 19.36 -4.05
CA ALA A 192 4.54 20.49 -3.68
C ALA A 192 4.80 20.92 -2.23
N VAL A 193 5.00 22.19 -2.02
CA VAL A 193 4.95 22.82 -0.69
C VAL A 193 3.64 23.57 -0.58
N ILE A 194 2.82 23.25 0.42
CA ILE A 194 1.55 23.90 0.68
C ILE A 194 1.68 24.69 1.97
N ILE A 195 1.65 26.02 1.87
CA ILE A 195 1.72 26.93 3.02
C ILE A 195 0.31 27.35 3.37
N ILE A 196 -0.08 27.23 4.63
CA ILE A 196 -1.38 27.65 5.14
C ILE A 196 -1.11 28.70 6.22
N THR A 197 -1.44 29.96 5.92
CA THR A 197 -1.11 31.12 6.77
C THR A 197 -2.12 32.26 6.53
N ASP A 198 -2.12 33.26 7.40
CA ASP A 198 -2.80 34.54 7.17
C ASP A 198 -1.87 35.58 6.48
N GLY A 199 -0.61 35.18 6.20
CA GLY A 199 0.34 36.01 5.46
C GLY A 199 0.93 37.18 6.28
N GLU A 200 0.76 37.22 7.60
CA GLU A 200 1.50 38.12 8.47
C GLU A 200 2.94 37.61 8.65
N ASN A 201 3.88 38.06 7.80
CA ASN A 201 5.29 37.63 7.87
C ASN A 201 6.10 38.70 8.62
N HIS A 202 6.71 38.28 9.73
CA HIS A 202 7.45 39.17 10.59
C HIS A 202 8.98 39.09 10.36
N GLU A 203 9.49 37.99 9.78
CA GLU A 203 10.92 37.73 9.64
C GLU A 203 11.47 38.06 8.23
N GLY A 204 10.62 38.26 7.22
CA GLY A 204 11.06 38.51 5.83
C GLY A 204 11.58 37.22 5.14
N GLY A 205 12.15 37.37 3.93
CA GLY A 205 12.83 36.27 3.20
C GLY A 205 11.94 35.18 2.61
N ALA A 206 10.61 35.31 2.72
CA ALA A 206 9.66 34.29 2.25
C ALA A 206 9.64 34.16 0.71
N GLU A 207 9.75 35.27 -0.01
CA GLU A 207 9.80 35.25 -1.49
C GLU A 207 11.09 34.61 -2.01
N GLU A 208 12.22 34.94 -1.39
CA GLU A 208 13.52 34.35 -1.73
C GLU A 208 13.53 32.85 -1.49
N ALA A 209 12.99 32.40 -0.36
CA ALA A 209 12.86 30.99 -0.03
C ALA A 209 11.95 30.26 -1.04
N ALA A 210 10.81 30.86 -1.43
CA ALA A 210 9.91 30.31 -2.42
C ALA A 210 10.57 30.22 -3.81
N ARG A 211 11.34 31.24 -4.22
CA ARG A 211 12.11 31.23 -5.45
C ARG A 211 13.17 30.12 -5.46
N ALA A 212 13.92 29.98 -4.37
CA ALA A 212 14.91 28.94 -4.22
C ALA A 212 14.29 27.51 -4.24
N ALA A 213 13.07 27.34 -3.72
CA ALA A 213 12.33 26.09 -3.82
C ALA A 213 11.93 25.81 -5.28
N ALA A 214 11.43 26.83 -6.01
CA ALA A 214 11.05 26.71 -7.40
C ALA A 214 12.23 26.40 -8.34
N GLU A 215 13.43 26.90 -8.06
CA GLU A 215 14.67 26.57 -8.77
C GLU A 215 15.06 25.10 -8.59
N LYS A 216 14.67 24.47 -7.49
CA LYS A 216 14.85 23.03 -7.21
C LYS A 216 13.71 22.16 -7.73
N GLY A 217 12.82 22.70 -8.57
CA GLY A 217 11.71 21.96 -9.19
C GLY A 217 10.49 21.75 -8.28
N MET A 218 10.39 22.48 -7.17
CA MET A 218 9.23 22.41 -6.27
C MET A 218 8.22 23.50 -6.62
N GLN A 219 6.94 23.24 -6.41
CA GLN A 219 5.91 24.29 -6.51
C GLN A 219 5.42 24.68 -5.12
N VAL A 220 5.27 25.97 -4.88
CA VAL A 220 4.84 26.53 -3.58
C VAL A 220 3.43 27.09 -3.71
N PHE A 221 2.46 26.41 -3.14
CA PHE A 221 1.08 26.82 -3.05
C PHE A 221 0.84 27.54 -1.73
N VAL A 222 0.13 28.68 -1.77
CA VAL A 222 -0.18 29.44 -0.56
C VAL A 222 -1.69 29.54 -0.37
N LEU A 223 -2.16 29.01 0.74
CA LEU A 223 -3.54 29.11 1.18
C LEU A 223 -3.66 30.20 2.21
N GLY A 224 -4.25 31.33 1.81
CA GLY A 224 -4.50 32.44 2.70
C GLY A 224 -5.78 32.23 3.49
N VAL A 225 -5.68 32.20 4.81
CA VAL A 225 -6.80 31.96 5.72
C VAL A 225 -7.13 33.22 6.50
N GLY A 226 -8.38 33.68 6.42
CA GLY A 226 -8.85 34.85 7.13
C GLY A 226 -9.53 35.91 6.24
N SER A 227 -9.90 37.01 6.86
CA SER A 227 -10.52 38.15 6.20
C SER A 227 -9.56 39.33 6.07
N PRO A 228 -9.56 40.06 4.92
CA PRO A 228 -8.81 41.30 4.78
C PRO A 228 -9.33 42.43 5.72
N GLU A 229 -10.60 42.38 6.12
CA GLU A 229 -11.18 43.32 7.07
C GLU A 229 -10.54 43.18 8.46
N GLY A 230 -10.12 41.96 8.79
CA GLY A 230 -9.48 41.62 10.04
C GLY A 230 -10.45 41.17 11.13
N ALA A 231 -9.90 40.51 12.13
CA ALA A 231 -10.63 40.06 13.31
C ALA A 231 -9.76 40.12 14.57
N PRO A 232 -10.36 40.32 15.74
CA PRO A 232 -9.63 40.30 17.00
C PRO A 232 -9.22 38.88 17.36
N ILE A 233 -8.06 38.74 18.02
CA ILE A 233 -7.55 37.47 18.50
C ILE A 233 -8.17 37.16 19.87
N PRO A 234 -8.87 36.01 20.08
CA PRO A 234 -9.40 35.63 21.37
C PRO A 234 -8.31 35.46 22.42
N ALA A 235 -8.57 35.88 23.66
CA ALA A 235 -7.69 35.61 24.79
C ALA A 235 -7.88 34.17 25.28
N ALA A 236 -6.84 33.55 25.81
CA ALA A 236 -6.87 32.18 26.30
C ALA A 236 -7.73 31.97 27.59
N THR A 237 -8.46 32.98 28.03
CA THR A 237 -9.25 32.98 29.28
C THR A 237 -10.56 32.21 29.17
N GLY A 238 -10.97 31.78 27.96
CA GLY A 238 -12.22 31.05 27.72
C GLY A 238 -13.50 31.85 27.96
N ARG A 239 -13.40 33.17 28.18
CA ARG A 239 -14.55 34.08 28.30
C ARG A 239 -14.92 34.62 26.92
N SER A 240 -16.16 34.48 26.56
CA SER A 240 -16.74 35.12 25.35
C SER A 240 -16.53 36.60 25.43
N ASN A 241 -15.92 37.22 24.43
CA ASN A 241 -15.58 38.65 24.32
C ASN A 241 -14.29 39.10 25.05
N ASP A 242 -13.42 38.21 25.47
CA ASP A 242 -12.08 38.60 25.94
C ASP A 242 -11.06 38.43 24.80
N PHE A 243 -10.41 39.55 24.42
CA PHE A 243 -9.48 39.58 23.30
C PHE A 243 -8.06 39.91 23.77
N ARG A 244 -7.07 39.41 23.04
CA ARG A 244 -5.68 39.78 23.30
C ARG A 244 -5.48 41.30 23.12
N LYS A 245 -4.66 41.87 24.00
CA LYS A 245 -4.35 43.29 24.00
C LYS A 245 -2.86 43.47 23.86
N ASP A 246 -2.48 44.58 23.22
CA ASP A 246 -1.10 45.02 23.14
C ASP A 246 -0.62 45.60 24.51
N LYS A 247 0.62 46.08 24.55
CA LYS A 247 1.20 46.68 25.75
C LYS A 247 0.49 47.97 26.19
N GLU A 248 -0.27 48.60 25.29
CA GLU A 248 -1.00 49.87 25.49
C GLU A 248 -2.48 49.60 25.85
N GLY A 249 -2.90 48.32 25.86
CA GLY A 249 -4.28 47.92 26.23
C GLY A 249 -5.26 47.89 25.06
N ASN A 250 -4.83 48.13 23.81
CA ASN A 250 -5.67 48.06 22.64
C ASN A 250 -5.85 46.60 22.19
N VAL A 251 -7.02 46.27 21.64
CA VAL A 251 -7.30 44.93 21.09
C VAL A 251 -6.46 44.71 19.85
N ILE A 252 -5.77 43.59 19.83
CA ILE A 252 -4.96 43.18 18.67
C ILE A 252 -5.89 42.63 17.59
N VAL A 253 -5.86 43.24 16.41
CA VAL A 253 -6.63 42.85 15.23
C VAL A 253 -5.67 42.32 14.17
N THR A 254 -5.85 41.05 13.76
CA THR A 254 -5.07 40.40 12.69
C THR A 254 -5.84 40.43 11.38
N ARG A 255 -5.13 40.58 10.26
CA ARG A 255 -5.72 40.67 8.91
C ARG A 255 -5.01 39.74 7.96
N LEU A 256 -5.78 39.13 7.01
CA LEU A 256 -5.18 38.39 5.93
C LEU A 256 -4.40 39.33 5.00
N ASN A 257 -3.09 39.07 4.84
CA ASN A 257 -2.24 39.76 3.89
C ASN A 257 -2.21 38.99 2.53
N GLU A 258 -3.25 39.20 1.73
CA GLU A 258 -3.36 38.57 0.42
C GLU A 258 -2.22 38.94 -0.53
N GLN A 259 -1.71 40.16 -0.45
CA GLN A 259 -0.63 40.63 -1.32
C GLN A 259 0.66 39.78 -1.11
N MET A 260 1.07 39.63 0.16
CA MET A 260 2.21 38.82 0.52
C MET A 260 2.03 37.35 0.10
N CYS A 261 0.86 36.76 0.38
CA CYS A 261 0.54 35.38 -0.03
C CYS A 261 0.66 35.20 -1.56
N ARG A 262 0.18 36.16 -2.35
CA ARG A 262 0.29 36.13 -3.82
C ARG A 262 1.73 36.23 -4.30
N GLN A 263 2.53 37.10 -3.69
CA GLN A 263 3.95 37.28 -4.03
C GLN A 263 4.74 35.99 -3.77
N ILE A 264 4.53 35.37 -2.62
CA ILE A 264 5.19 34.08 -2.26
C ILE A 264 4.77 32.96 -3.25
N ALA A 265 3.47 32.83 -3.53
CA ALA A 265 2.98 31.81 -4.46
C ALA A 265 3.55 32.01 -5.87
N GLN A 266 3.60 33.26 -6.35
CA GLN A 266 4.15 33.59 -7.66
C GLN A 266 5.65 33.32 -7.72
N ALA A 267 6.42 33.69 -6.69
CA ALA A 267 7.85 33.40 -6.59
C ALA A 267 8.13 31.88 -6.60
N GLY A 268 7.25 31.09 -5.96
CA GLY A 268 7.30 29.64 -5.88
C GLY A 268 6.71 28.89 -7.09
N LYS A 269 6.36 29.59 -8.20
CA LYS A 269 5.72 29.00 -9.41
C LYS A 269 4.45 28.21 -9.11
N GLY A 270 3.78 28.48 -8.00
CA GLY A 270 2.51 27.90 -7.62
C GLY A 270 1.36 28.90 -7.71
N MET A 271 0.32 28.69 -6.90
CA MET A 271 -0.88 29.49 -6.88
C MET A 271 -1.25 29.94 -5.47
N TYR A 272 -1.78 31.15 -5.35
CA TYR A 272 -2.47 31.63 -4.16
C TYR A 272 -3.94 31.22 -4.22
N ILE A 273 -4.45 30.66 -3.12
CA ILE A 273 -5.85 30.24 -2.97
C ILE A 273 -6.38 30.82 -1.65
N ARG A 274 -7.46 31.61 -1.72
CA ARG A 274 -8.13 32.07 -0.53
C ARG A 274 -9.00 31.00 0.09
N VAL A 275 -8.84 30.75 1.37
CA VAL A 275 -9.68 29.83 2.14
C VAL A 275 -10.83 30.58 2.73
N ASP A 276 -12.02 30.32 2.23
CA ASP A 276 -13.29 30.81 2.74
C ASP A 276 -14.07 29.71 3.48
N ASN A 277 -15.31 29.95 3.82
CA ASN A 277 -16.19 28.96 4.45
C ASN A 277 -16.68 27.87 3.49
N SER A 278 -16.44 28.01 2.19
CA SER A 278 -16.76 26.98 1.18
C SER A 278 -15.67 25.89 1.10
N ASN A 279 -15.94 24.84 0.31
CA ASN A 279 -14.92 23.81 0.00
C ASN A 279 -14.23 24.10 -1.35
N SER A 280 -14.28 25.33 -1.86
CA SER A 280 -13.69 25.69 -3.16
C SER A 280 -12.18 25.56 -3.14
N ALA A 281 -11.54 26.04 -2.08
CA ALA A 281 -10.08 26.01 -1.92
C ALA A 281 -9.48 24.59 -2.05
N GLN A 282 -10.11 23.59 -1.43
CA GLN A 282 -9.67 22.19 -1.55
C GLN A 282 -9.72 21.70 -3.00
N ARG A 283 -10.84 21.96 -3.72
CA ARG A 283 -11.01 21.49 -5.11
C ARG A 283 -10.02 22.15 -6.07
N ILE A 284 -9.77 23.46 -5.89
CA ILE A 284 -8.82 24.21 -6.70
C ILE A 284 -7.40 23.67 -6.45
N LEU A 285 -7.01 23.52 -5.18
CA LEU A 285 -5.69 23.00 -4.82
C LEU A 285 -5.48 21.58 -5.37
N GLN A 286 -6.47 20.70 -5.21
CA GLN A 286 -6.39 19.32 -5.72
C GLN A 286 -6.19 19.30 -7.26
N ALA A 287 -6.94 20.14 -7.97
CA ALA A 287 -6.81 20.23 -9.43
C ALA A 287 -5.42 20.72 -9.88
N GLU A 288 -4.77 21.59 -9.11
CA GLU A 288 -3.40 22.05 -9.39
C GLU A 288 -2.35 20.98 -9.04
N ILE A 289 -2.53 20.31 -7.90
CA ILE A 289 -1.67 19.19 -7.49
C ILE A 289 -1.72 18.05 -8.52
N ASP A 290 -2.89 17.74 -9.06
CA ASP A 290 -3.06 16.68 -10.06
C ASP A 290 -2.35 16.98 -11.41
N LYS A 291 -2.02 18.24 -11.68
CA LYS A 291 -1.23 18.65 -12.85
C LYS A 291 0.26 18.41 -12.68
N LEU A 292 0.73 18.21 -11.44
CA LEU A 292 2.15 17.94 -11.20
C LEU A 292 2.52 16.58 -11.79
N ALA A 293 3.75 16.48 -12.30
CA ALA A 293 4.25 15.23 -12.84
C ALA A 293 4.26 14.15 -11.75
N LYS A 294 3.47 13.11 -11.97
CA LYS A 294 3.45 11.92 -11.12
C LYS A 294 4.55 10.98 -11.59
N ALA A 295 5.61 10.86 -10.83
CA ALA A 295 6.65 9.89 -11.14
C ALA A 295 6.26 8.49 -10.67
N ASP A 296 6.73 7.48 -11.39
CA ASP A 296 6.58 6.09 -10.99
C ASP A 296 7.41 5.82 -9.74
N VAL A 297 6.76 5.72 -8.60
CA VAL A 297 7.43 5.32 -7.35
C VAL A 297 7.43 3.80 -7.27
N GLU A 298 8.59 3.20 -7.44
CA GLU A 298 8.76 1.77 -7.21
C GLU A 298 8.66 1.48 -5.71
N THR A 299 7.54 0.92 -5.31
CA THR A 299 7.36 0.42 -3.94
C THR A 299 7.46 -1.09 -3.96
N THR A 300 8.47 -1.63 -3.27
CA THR A 300 8.59 -3.08 -3.08
C THR A 300 7.54 -3.51 -2.05
N VAL A 301 6.47 -4.10 -2.52
CA VAL A 301 5.47 -4.71 -1.63
C VAL A 301 5.84 -6.17 -1.49
N PHE A 302 5.97 -6.65 -0.25
CA PHE A 302 6.07 -8.08 0.01
C PHE A 302 4.71 -8.70 -0.26
N THR A 303 4.52 -9.20 -1.48
CA THR A 303 3.36 -9.99 -1.82
C THR A 303 3.51 -11.42 -1.33
N GLU A 304 2.40 -12.10 -1.25
CA GLU A 304 2.24 -13.45 -0.75
C GLU A 304 3.26 -14.44 -1.35
N PHE A 305 3.46 -15.56 -0.65
CA PHE A 305 4.39 -16.61 -1.04
C PHE A 305 4.14 -17.10 -2.47
N ASP A 306 5.22 -17.40 -3.21
CA ASP A 306 5.13 -17.92 -4.57
C ASP A 306 4.55 -19.34 -4.55
N GLU A 307 3.46 -19.55 -5.25
CA GLU A 307 2.74 -20.83 -5.30
C GLU A 307 3.35 -21.75 -6.35
N GLN A 308 3.91 -22.86 -5.92
CA GLN A 308 4.56 -23.84 -6.79
C GLN A 308 3.66 -25.04 -7.15
N PHE A 309 2.36 -24.96 -6.86
CA PHE A 309 1.43 -26.05 -7.15
C PHE A 309 1.33 -26.39 -8.64
N VAL A 310 1.59 -25.43 -9.53
CA VAL A 310 1.51 -25.58 -10.99
C VAL A 310 2.50 -26.63 -11.49
N VAL A 311 3.74 -26.63 -10.99
CA VAL A 311 4.76 -27.62 -11.37
C VAL A 311 4.33 -29.01 -10.96
N VAL A 312 3.85 -29.17 -9.73
CA VAL A 312 3.37 -30.46 -9.20
C VAL A 312 2.12 -30.92 -9.96
N ALA A 313 1.22 -29.98 -10.35
CA ALA A 313 0.04 -30.30 -11.14
C ALA A 313 0.39 -30.86 -12.53
N TRP A 314 1.38 -30.26 -13.22
CA TRP A 314 1.85 -30.82 -14.49
C TRP A 314 2.43 -32.22 -14.36
N ILE A 315 3.20 -32.49 -13.30
CA ILE A 315 3.73 -33.84 -13.03
C ILE A 315 2.58 -34.81 -12.77
N ALA A 316 1.58 -34.43 -11.97
CA ALA A 316 0.40 -35.23 -11.68
C ALA A 316 -0.39 -35.54 -12.97
N LEU A 317 -0.55 -34.58 -13.86
CA LEU A 317 -1.22 -34.73 -15.15
C LEU A 317 -0.47 -35.75 -16.04
N ILE A 318 0.85 -35.65 -16.13
CA ILE A 318 1.68 -36.58 -16.91
C ILE A 318 1.50 -37.99 -16.37
N VAL A 319 1.53 -38.20 -15.05
CA VAL A 319 1.35 -39.51 -14.42
C VAL A 319 -0.05 -40.07 -14.69
N LEU A 320 -1.09 -39.25 -14.67
CA LEU A 320 -2.46 -39.65 -15.01
C LEU A 320 -2.57 -40.06 -16.48
N VAL A 321 -1.96 -39.30 -17.39
CA VAL A 321 -1.96 -39.65 -18.82
C VAL A 321 -1.23 -40.99 -19.03
N LEU A 322 -0.12 -41.19 -18.37
CA LEU A 322 0.62 -42.48 -18.42
C LEU A 322 -0.22 -43.63 -17.86
N GLU A 323 -0.97 -43.43 -16.77
CA GLU A 323 -1.88 -44.42 -16.18
C GLU A 323 -2.94 -44.85 -17.18
N VAL A 324 -3.57 -43.89 -17.88
CA VAL A 324 -4.59 -44.17 -18.91
C VAL A 324 -4.00 -44.92 -20.12
N LEU A 325 -2.77 -44.60 -20.52
CA LEU A 325 -2.09 -45.26 -21.64
C LEU A 325 -1.66 -46.68 -21.32
N VAL A 326 -1.44 -47.02 -20.04
CA VAL A 326 -1.11 -48.39 -19.60
C VAL A 326 -2.37 -49.22 -19.54
N LEU A 327 -2.64 -49.95 -20.63
CA LEU A 327 -3.75 -50.90 -20.71
C LEU A 327 -3.44 -52.17 -19.90
N GLU A 328 -4.44 -52.72 -19.21
CA GLU A 328 -4.32 -53.95 -18.42
C GLU A 328 -4.05 -55.18 -19.32
N ARG A 329 -4.55 -55.17 -20.57
CA ARG A 329 -4.31 -56.18 -21.59
C ARG A 329 -3.16 -55.81 -22.50
N LYS A 330 -2.49 -56.80 -23.09
CA LYS A 330 -1.45 -56.55 -24.10
C LYS A 330 -2.07 -55.83 -25.29
N ASN A 331 -1.61 -54.59 -25.53
CA ASN A 331 -2.13 -53.74 -26.60
C ASN A 331 -1.73 -54.35 -27.96
N PRO A 332 -2.67 -54.61 -28.89
CA PRO A 332 -2.36 -55.17 -30.22
C PRO A 332 -1.46 -54.27 -31.05
N LEU A 333 -1.48 -52.95 -30.84
CA LEU A 333 -0.68 -51.95 -31.55
C LEU A 333 0.82 -52.03 -31.19
N PHE A 334 1.18 -52.53 -30.00
CA PHE A 334 2.56 -52.63 -29.52
C PHE A 334 3.06 -54.07 -29.44
N LYS A 335 2.41 -55.04 -30.14
CA LYS A 335 2.73 -56.46 -30.09
C LYS A 335 4.18 -56.77 -30.55
N ASN A 336 4.76 -55.88 -31.35
CA ASN A 336 6.12 -56.00 -31.91
C ASN A 336 7.22 -55.24 -31.13
N VAL A 337 6.83 -54.40 -30.15
CA VAL A 337 7.80 -53.61 -29.36
C VAL A 337 8.05 -54.35 -28.05
N ARG A 338 9.16 -55.09 -27.97
CA ARG A 338 9.66 -55.70 -26.73
C ARG A 338 10.38 -54.64 -25.91
N ILE A 339 9.68 -53.94 -25.05
CA ILE A 339 10.25 -52.92 -24.14
C ILE A 339 10.94 -53.57 -22.92
N PHE A 340 10.62 -54.81 -22.60
CA PHE A 340 11.25 -55.59 -21.56
C PHE A 340 11.59 -57.00 -22.14
N GLY A 341 12.81 -57.14 -22.62
CA GLY A 341 13.31 -58.41 -23.06
C GLY A 341 13.65 -59.33 -21.87
N LYS A 342 12.97 -60.41 -21.76
CA LYS A 342 13.34 -61.78 -21.63
C LYS A 342 12.08 -62.63 -21.79
#